data_8a0f3fe0685b28fa395dd9415d885ea0
#
_entry.id   8a0f3fe0685b28fa395dd9415d885ea0
#
_cell.length_a   1.000
_cell.length_b   1.000
_cell.length_c   1.000
_cell.angle_alpha   90.00
_cell.angle_beta   90.00
_cell.angle_gamma   90.00
#
_symmetry.space_group_name_H-M   'P 1'
#
loop_
_entity.id
_entity.type
_entity.pdbx_description
1 polymer ?
#
loop_
_entity_poly.entity_id
_entity_poly.type
_entity_poly.pdbx_seq_one_letter_code
_entity_poly.pdbx_strand_id
1 'polypeptide(L)'
;MIRPNLHYADLKQSYLFYRIAQKTKAYSEANPEKHLYRMGIGDVSQPLCPAVISALHAAVEDQADAERFHGYMPECGAAFLREAIAAHYAERGVALAPDEVFVSSGASDELGDILDLFDRDSACLVIEPAYPAYVGANVMAGRRIVHLASGIEDGFLPAPDPKLEAELIYICSPNNPTGAVFSRLQLQSWVDWANARGAVILFDAAYEAFIEDETLPHSIFELPGARTCAIEICSLSKTAGFTGTRLGYTVIPKDLERHGMNFNGMWVSNRTTKTNGVSYIIQRGAAAVFTPEGQRQIRETISIYKNNARVLTEALDALGIWYTGGKNAPYIWLRCPGGMGSWEFFDRLLHEIQVVGTPGEGFGACGEGFFRFSTFGSPEETMEAANRLRRLLKNG
;
A
#
# COMPACT_ATOMS: atom_id res chain seq x y z
N MET A 1 -32.15 -23.85 2.60
CA MET A 1 -30.98 -24.09 1.73
C MET A 1 -30.04 -22.89 1.88
N ILE A 2 -28.74 -23.10 2.25
CA ILE A 2 -27.75 -22.04 2.34
C ILE A 2 -27.53 -21.45 0.94
N ARG A 3 -27.42 -20.12 0.86
CA ARG A 3 -27.04 -19.40 -0.37
C ARG A 3 -25.62 -18.92 -0.23
N PRO A 4 -24.74 -19.13 -1.22
CA PRO A 4 -23.42 -18.50 -1.24
C PRO A 4 -23.55 -16.98 -1.42
N ASN A 5 -22.49 -16.24 -1.09
CA ASN A 5 -22.42 -14.82 -1.42
C ASN A 5 -22.24 -14.67 -2.95
N LEU A 6 -23.30 -14.24 -3.63
CA LEU A 6 -23.33 -14.15 -5.09
C LEU A 6 -22.45 -13.03 -5.66
N HIS A 7 -22.05 -12.04 -4.84
CA HIS A 7 -21.15 -10.96 -5.28
C HIS A 7 -19.74 -11.47 -5.65
N TYR A 8 -19.36 -12.67 -5.21
CA TYR A 8 -18.11 -13.29 -5.66
C TYR A 8 -18.07 -13.56 -7.18
N ALA A 9 -19.22 -13.67 -7.84
CA ALA A 9 -19.30 -13.83 -9.29
C ALA A 9 -18.87 -12.55 -10.05
N ASP A 10 -18.92 -11.40 -9.38
CA ASP A 10 -18.58 -10.09 -9.96
C ASP A 10 -17.08 -9.74 -9.82
N LEU A 11 -16.28 -10.59 -9.15
CA LEU A 11 -14.83 -10.39 -8.97
C LEU A 11 -14.07 -10.56 -10.29
N LYS A 12 -14.13 -9.57 -11.17
CA LYS A 12 -13.41 -9.57 -12.45
C LYS A 12 -11.91 -9.30 -12.32
N GLN A 13 -11.47 -8.65 -11.23
CA GLN A 13 -10.11 -8.11 -11.09
C GLN A 13 -9.11 -9.00 -10.34
N SER A 14 -9.52 -10.09 -9.72
CA SER A 14 -8.58 -11.06 -9.11
C SER A 14 -7.64 -11.73 -10.14
N TYR A 15 -7.83 -11.41 -11.42
CA TYR A 15 -7.13 -12.03 -12.55
C TYR A 15 -5.75 -11.43 -12.87
N LEU A 16 -5.42 -10.18 -12.47
CA LEU A 16 -4.19 -9.51 -12.89
C LEU A 16 -2.93 -10.30 -12.51
N PHE A 17 -2.69 -10.44 -11.21
CA PHE A 17 -1.47 -11.10 -10.72
C PHE A 17 -1.44 -12.60 -11.08
N TYR A 18 -2.59 -13.24 -11.12
CA TYR A 18 -2.72 -14.62 -11.58
C TYR A 18 -2.36 -14.76 -13.06
N ARG A 19 -2.86 -13.88 -13.92
CA ARG A 19 -2.54 -13.86 -15.35
C ARG A 19 -1.06 -13.59 -15.61
N ILE A 20 -0.45 -12.66 -14.86
CA ILE A 20 1.00 -12.42 -14.91
C ILE A 20 1.75 -13.69 -14.51
N ALA A 21 1.36 -14.32 -13.40
CA ALA A 21 1.99 -15.56 -12.92
C ALA A 21 1.88 -16.70 -13.93
N GLN A 22 0.73 -16.88 -14.56
CA GLN A 22 0.54 -17.89 -15.62
C GLN A 22 1.44 -17.62 -16.83
N LYS A 23 1.46 -16.38 -17.36
CA LYS A 23 2.29 -16.02 -18.51
C LYS A 23 3.79 -16.19 -18.22
N THR A 24 4.24 -15.74 -17.05
CA THR A 24 5.66 -15.87 -16.65
C THR A 24 6.06 -17.32 -16.42
N LYS A 25 5.18 -18.13 -15.83
CA LYS A 25 5.41 -19.57 -15.64
C LYS A 25 5.52 -20.28 -17.00
N ALA A 26 4.56 -20.08 -17.90
CA ALA A 26 4.58 -20.68 -19.24
C ALA A 26 5.84 -20.28 -20.01
N TYR A 27 6.26 -19.01 -19.91
CA TYR A 27 7.49 -18.55 -20.55
C TYR A 27 8.73 -19.23 -19.97
N SER A 28 8.84 -19.34 -18.62
CA SER A 28 9.98 -20.00 -17.96
C SER A 28 10.06 -21.48 -18.28
N GLU A 29 8.93 -22.19 -18.37
CA GLU A 29 8.88 -23.60 -18.77
C GLU A 29 9.33 -23.82 -20.21
N ALA A 30 8.99 -22.88 -21.12
CA ALA A 30 9.41 -22.93 -22.52
C ALA A 30 10.87 -22.44 -22.76
N ASN A 31 11.45 -21.71 -21.82
CA ASN A 31 12.80 -21.11 -21.92
C ASN A 31 13.56 -21.27 -20.60
N PRO A 32 13.89 -22.48 -20.17
CA PRO A 32 14.48 -22.76 -18.86
C PRO A 32 15.87 -22.14 -18.67
N GLU A 33 16.56 -21.80 -19.76
CA GLU A 33 17.88 -21.13 -19.75
C GLU A 33 17.80 -19.61 -19.60
N LYS A 34 16.60 -19.01 -19.72
CA LYS A 34 16.44 -17.54 -19.65
C LYS A 34 16.02 -17.09 -18.27
N HIS A 35 16.79 -16.18 -17.70
CA HIS A 35 16.44 -15.53 -16.45
C HIS A 35 15.40 -14.43 -16.62
N LEU A 36 14.39 -14.36 -15.73
CA LEU A 36 13.36 -13.31 -15.71
C LEU A 36 13.70 -12.23 -14.68
N TYR A 37 13.79 -10.99 -15.13
CA TYR A 37 14.00 -9.79 -14.31
C TYR A 37 12.65 -9.26 -13.83
N ARG A 38 12.32 -9.46 -12.55
CA ARG A 38 10.99 -9.21 -11.98
C ARG A 38 10.86 -7.81 -11.40
N MET A 39 10.46 -6.86 -12.22
CA MET A 39 10.23 -5.45 -11.86
C MET A 39 8.75 -5.12 -11.59
N GLY A 40 7.87 -6.10 -11.50
CA GLY A 40 6.41 -5.88 -11.31
C GLY A 40 5.89 -6.25 -9.93
N ILE A 41 6.67 -7.02 -9.15
CA ILE A 41 6.21 -7.54 -7.86
C ILE A 41 6.31 -6.45 -6.80
N GLY A 42 5.24 -6.30 -6.01
CA GLY A 42 5.24 -5.42 -4.84
C GLY A 42 5.84 -6.08 -3.60
N ASP A 43 6.65 -7.13 -3.74
CA ASP A 43 7.36 -7.76 -2.63
C ASP A 43 8.78 -7.20 -2.49
N VAL A 44 9.24 -7.06 -1.25
CA VAL A 44 10.57 -6.52 -0.95
C VAL A 44 11.65 -7.58 -1.13
N SER A 45 12.85 -7.17 -1.56
CA SER A 45 13.99 -8.07 -1.77
C SER A 45 15.01 -8.05 -0.64
N GLN A 46 14.99 -7.02 0.20
CA GLN A 46 15.94 -6.91 1.30
C GLN A 46 15.43 -7.62 2.55
N PRO A 47 16.33 -8.28 3.32
CA PRO A 47 15.97 -8.93 4.56
C PRO A 47 15.52 -7.94 5.63
N LEU A 48 14.89 -8.46 6.69
CA LEU A 48 14.61 -7.70 7.90
C LEU A 48 15.92 -7.12 8.47
N CYS A 49 15.87 -5.88 8.94
CA CYS A 49 17.06 -5.23 9.48
C CYS A 49 17.53 -5.88 10.80
N PRO A 50 18.85 -5.76 11.14
CA PRO A 50 19.42 -6.41 12.32
C PRO A 50 18.72 -6.10 13.64
N ALA A 51 18.25 -4.86 13.84
CA ALA A 51 17.50 -4.48 15.04
C ALA A 51 16.21 -5.29 15.20
N VAL A 52 15.47 -5.48 14.11
CA VAL A 52 14.25 -6.30 14.08
C VAL A 52 14.58 -7.77 14.35
N ILE A 53 15.59 -8.33 13.69
CA ILE A 53 16.00 -9.72 13.90
C ILE A 53 16.40 -9.96 15.36
N SER A 54 17.18 -9.07 15.97
CA SER A 54 17.58 -9.18 17.37
C SER A 54 16.38 -9.15 18.32
N ALA A 55 15.40 -8.29 18.06
CA ALA A 55 14.17 -8.22 18.84
C ALA A 55 13.29 -9.47 18.71
N LEU A 56 13.21 -10.05 17.49
CA LEU A 56 12.51 -11.32 17.25
C LEU A 56 13.17 -12.48 18.02
N HIS A 57 14.49 -12.58 17.99
CA HIS A 57 15.21 -13.61 18.74
C HIS A 57 14.98 -13.48 20.26
N ALA A 58 15.12 -12.27 20.81
CA ALA A 58 14.84 -12.03 22.23
C ALA A 58 13.40 -12.42 22.60
N ALA A 59 12.43 -12.09 21.76
CA ALA A 59 11.04 -12.45 22.00
C ALA A 59 10.76 -13.96 21.91
N VAL A 60 11.51 -14.69 21.10
CA VAL A 60 11.45 -16.17 21.08
C VAL A 60 12.00 -16.76 22.36
N GLU A 61 13.11 -16.23 22.90
CA GLU A 61 13.67 -16.64 24.19
C GLU A 61 12.71 -16.35 25.36
N ASP A 62 11.97 -15.24 25.31
CA ASP A 62 10.91 -14.95 26.29
C ASP A 62 9.85 -16.05 26.35
N GLN A 63 9.51 -16.67 25.23
CA GLN A 63 8.51 -17.73 25.16
C GLN A 63 9.00 -19.07 25.75
N ALA A 64 10.31 -19.24 25.92
CA ALA A 64 10.89 -20.42 26.54
C ALA A 64 10.96 -20.31 28.08
N ASP A 65 10.75 -19.13 28.63
CA ASP A 65 10.85 -18.82 30.06
C ASP A 65 9.45 -18.67 30.68
N ALA A 66 9.14 -19.50 31.67
CA ALA A 66 7.82 -19.49 32.31
C ALA A 66 7.43 -18.13 32.96
N GLU A 67 8.41 -17.31 33.39
CA GLU A 67 8.16 -16.00 33.99
C GLU A 67 7.94 -14.91 32.94
N ARG A 68 8.42 -15.15 31.70
CA ARG A 68 8.36 -14.19 30.57
C ARG A 68 7.44 -14.63 29.44
N PHE A 69 6.85 -15.80 29.56
CA PHE A 69 5.92 -16.34 28.59
C PHE A 69 4.71 -15.42 28.40
N HIS A 70 4.35 -15.19 27.14
CA HIS A 70 3.15 -14.45 26.74
C HIS A 70 2.16 -15.38 26.04
N GLY A 71 0.93 -15.45 26.55
CA GLY A 71 -0.22 -16.08 25.89
C GLY A 71 -0.83 -15.17 24.82
N TYR A 72 -2.15 -15.17 24.73
CA TYR A 72 -2.87 -14.26 23.83
C TYR A 72 -2.53 -12.81 24.15
N MET A 73 -2.17 -12.08 23.08
CA MET A 73 -1.92 -10.64 23.18
C MET A 73 -3.26 -9.87 23.19
N PRO A 74 -3.28 -8.63 23.69
CA PRO A 74 -4.45 -7.78 23.55
C PRO A 74 -4.90 -7.66 22.10
N GLU A 75 -6.19 -7.75 21.85
CA GLU A 75 -6.79 -7.79 20.51
C GLU A 75 -6.49 -6.53 19.68
N CYS A 76 -6.35 -5.38 20.36
CA CYS A 76 -5.99 -4.11 19.74
C CYS A 76 -4.47 -3.90 19.61
N GLY A 77 -3.64 -4.84 20.10
CA GLY A 77 -2.19 -4.76 20.09
C GLY A 77 -1.58 -4.39 21.45
N ALA A 78 -0.32 -4.76 21.63
CA ALA A 78 0.44 -4.56 22.86
C ALA A 78 0.68 -3.07 23.12
N ALA A 79 0.63 -2.67 24.40
CA ALA A 79 0.84 -1.29 24.83
C ALA A 79 2.20 -0.75 24.36
N PHE A 80 3.28 -1.53 24.52
CA PHE A 80 4.64 -1.11 24.14
C PHE A 80 4.76 -0.75 22.64
N LEU A 81 4.02 -1.43 21.76
CA LEU A 81 4.05 -1.14 20.32
C LEU A 81 3.15 0.06 19.98
N ARG A 82 1.95 0.12 20.56
CA ARG A 82 1.00 1.22 20.35
C ARG A 82 1.59 2.57 20.84
N GLU A 83 2.30 2.56 21.98
CA GLU A 83 3.03 3.70 22.51
C GLU A 83 4.20 4.13 21.60
N ALA A 84 4.97 3.16 21.08
CA ALA A 84 6.06 3.44 20.14
C ALA A 84 5.55 4.05 18.82
N ILE A 85 4.43 3.56 18.31
CA ILE A 85 3.79 4.13 17.10
C ILE A 85 3.29 5.55 17.40
N ALA A 86 2.58 5.77 18.51
CA ALA A 86 2.09 7.11 18.90
C ALA A 86 3.24 8.11 19.07
N ALA A 87 4.37 7.69 19.66
CA ALA A 87 5.57 8.52 19.79
C ALA A 87 6.16 8.87 18.41
N HIS A 88 6.17 7.93 17.46
CA HIS A 88 6.65 8.19 16.10
C HIS A 88 5.81 9.23 15.36
N TYR A 89 4.48 9.23 15.54
CA TYR A 89 3.61 10.28 14.99
C TYR A 89 3.88 11.64 15.64
N ALA A 90 4.17 11.67 16.95
CA ALA A 90 4.49 12.89 17.67
C ALA A 90 5.76 13.60 17.13
N GLU A 91 6.74 12.86 16.59
CA GLU A 91 7.93 13.42 15.92
C GLU A 91 7.57 14.31 14.72
N ARG A 92 6.39 14.08 14.10
CA ARG A 92 5.84 14.85 12.99
C ARG A 92 4.73 15.83 13.39
N GLY A 93 4.58 16.07 14.70
CA GLY A 93 3.59 17.00 15.24
C GLY A 93 2.16 16.45 15.28
N VAL A 94 1.97 15.15 15.05
CA VAL A 94 0.66 14.48 15.14
C VAL A 94 0.49 13.86 16.52
N ALA A 95 -0.45 14.39 17.31
CA ALA A 95 -0.77 13.86 18.61
C ALA A 95 -1.78 12.71 18.52
N LEU A 96 -1.34 11.49 18.86
CA LEU A 96 -2.18 10.30 18.97
C LEU A 96 -2.13 9.75 20.40
N ALA A 97 -3.29 9.33 20.90
CA ALA A 97 -3.34 8.48 22.06
C ALA A 97 -3.02 7.03 21.67
N PRO A 98 -2.28 6.24 22.49
CA PRO A 98 -1.99 4.85 22.16
C PRO A 98 -3.23 3.98 21.88
N ASP A 99 -4.38 4.32 22.46
CA ASP A 99 -5.65 3.62 22.26
C ASP A 99 -6.41 4.07 20.98
N GLU A 100 -5.83 4.95 20.18
CA GLU A 100 -6.25 5.24 18.81
C GLU A 100 -5.49 4.40 17.77
N VAL A 101 -4.47 3.64 18.20
CA VAL A 101 -3.64 2.76 17.36
C VAL A 101 -4.06 1.30 17.57
N PHE A 102 -4.30 0.59 16.47
CA PHE A 102 -4.73 -0.81 16.44
C PHE A 102 -3.76 -1.63 15.60
N VAL A 103 -3.13 -2.63 16.20
CA VAL A 103 -2.15 -3.51 15.54
C VAL A 103 -2.85 -4.64 14.80
N SER A 104 -2.39 -4.94 13.59
CA SER A 104 -2.98 -5.95 12.72
C SER A 104 -1.94 -6.84 12.03
N SER A 105 -2.40 -7.87 11.34
CA SER A 105 -1.58 -8.77 10.52
C SER A 105 -1.18 -8.16 9.17
N GLY A 106 -1.42 -6.88 8.95
CA GLY A 106 -1.03 -6.15 7.76
C GLY A 106 -2.19 -5.37 7.12
N ALA A 107 -1.85 -4.30 6.39
CA ALA A 107 -2.82 -3.39 5.80
C ALA A 107 -3.83 -4.09 4.88
N SER A 108 -3.44 -5.16 4.18
CA SER A 108 -4.34 -5.90 3.28
C SER A 108 -5.50 -6.56 4.02
N ASP A 109 -5.24 -7.10 5.21
CA ASP A 109 -6.26 -7.71 6.07
C ASP A 109 -7.17 -6.62 6.64
N GLU A 110 -6.59 -5.50 7.10
CA GLU A 110 -7.33 -4.35 7.60
C GLU A 110 -8.26 -3.73 6.56
N LEU A 111 -7.82 -3.61 5.30
CA LEU A 111 -8.65 -3.10 4.20
C LEU A 111 -9.92 -3.93 3.96
N GLY A 112 -9.88 -5.21 4.29
CA GLY A 112 -11.06 -6.07 4.28
C GLY A 112 -11.92 -5.92 5.53
N ASP A 113 -11.30 -6.00 6.69
CA ASP A 113 -11.98 -6.01 7.98
C ASP A 113 -12.62 -4.68 8.35
N ILE A 114 -11.99 -3.55 7.99
CA ILE A 114 -12.50 -2.20 8.29
C ILE A 114 -13.88 -1.93 7.67
N LEU A 115 -14.22 -2.65 6.61
CA LEU A 115 -15.52 -2.51 5.95
C LEU A 115 -16.70 -2.92 6.82
N ASP A 116 -16.49 -3.69 7.88
CA ASP A 116 -17.54 -4.04 8.84
C ASP A 116 -18.03 -2.85 9.67
N LEU A 117 -17.27 -1.76 9.72
CA LEU A 117 -17.67 -0.54 10.41
C LEU A 117 -18.72 0.27 9.65
N PHE A 118 -18.94 -0.03 8.37
CA PHE A 118 -19.78 0.75 7.48
C PHE A 118 -21.00 -0.04 7.04
N ASP A 119 -22.14 0.64 6.93
CA ASP A 119 -23.33 0.06 6.34
C ASP A 119 -23.05 -0.45 4.92
N ARG A 120 -23.67 -1.56 4.54
CA ARG A 120 -23.48 -2.17 3.22
C ARG A 120 -24.00 -1.31 2.07
N ASP A 121 -24.99 -0.47 2.36
CA ASP A 121 -25.57 0.45 1.38
C ASP A 121 -24.71 1.70 1.14
N SER A 122 -23.70 1.95 2.00
CA SER A 122 -22.74 3.06 1.81
C SER A 122 -21.94 2.87 0.52
N ALA A 123 -21.97 3.89 -0.34
CA ALA A 123 -21.23 3.88 -1.57
C ALA A 123 -19.74 4.16 -1.33
N CYS A 124 -18.87 3.42 -2.02
CA CYS A 124 -17.43 3.55 -1.94
C CYS A 124 -16.90 4.28 -3.17
N LEU A 125 -16.08 5.31 -2.97
CA LEU A 125 -15.32 6.00 -4.02
C LEU A 125 -13.92 5.40 -4.13
N VAL A 126 -13.53 5.03 -5.35
CA VAL A 126 -12.19 4.57 -5.70
C VAL A 126 -11.64 5.48 -6.80
N ILE A 127 -10.50 6.13 -6.54
CA ILE A 127 -9.75 6.93 -7.52
C ILE A 127 -8.96 5.97 -8.40
N GLU A 128 -9.23 5.94 -9.70
CA GLU A 128 -8.51 5.09 -10.65
C GLU A 128 -7.38 5.83 -11.37
N PRO A 129 -6.22 5.16 -11.59
CA PRO A 129 -5.90 3.77 -11.32
C PRO A 129 -5.63 3.50 -9.83
N ALA A 130 -6.05 2.34 -9.33
CA ALA A 130 -6.08 2.01 -7.90
C ALA A 130 -5.55 0.60 -7.59
N TYR A 131 -5.12 0.39 -6.35
CA TYR A 131 -4.81 -0.95 -5.87
C TYR A 131 -6.06 -1.85 -5.92
N PRO A 132 -6.01 -3.01 -6.60
CA PRO A 132 -7.21 -3.81 -6.89
C PRO A 132 -7.97 -4.29 -5.66
N ALA A 133 -7.33 -4.37 -4.50
CA ALA A 133 -7.98 -4.83 -3.28
C ALA A 133 -9.12 -3.89 -2.83
N TYR A 134 -9.04 -2.59 -3.10
CA TYR A 134 -10.13 -1.66 -2.75
C TYR A 134 -11.43 -2.02 -3.47
N VAL A 135 -11.34 -2.29 -4.76
CA VAL A 135 -12.50 -2.73 -5.55
C VAL A 135 -12.94 -4.12 -5.11
N GLY A 136 -12.00 -5.07 -5.01
CA GLY A 136 -12.31 -6.46 -4.66
C GLY A 136 -13.02 -6.61 -3.31
N ALA A 137 -12.55 -5.94 -2.28
CA ALA A 137 -13.16 -6.00 -0.94
C ALA A 137 -14.59 -5.43 -0.94
N ASN A 138 -14.83 -4.31 -1.64
CA ASN A 138 -16.16 -3.70 -1.72
C ASN A 138 -17.12 -4.51 -2.59
N VAL A 139 -16.66 -5.13 -3.68
CA VAL A 139 -17.46 -6.08 -4.48
C VAL A 139 -17.88 -7.27 -3.62
N MET A 140 -16.97 -7.89 -2.88
CA MET A 140 -17.31 -9.00 -1.97
C MET A 140 -18.31 -8.60 -0.90
N ALA A 141 -18.25 -7.35 -0.42
CA ALA A 141 -19.21 -6.80 0.54
C ALA A 141 -20.57 -6.42 -0.10
N GLY A 142 -20.68 -6.43 -1.43
CA GLY A 142 -21.89 -6.04 -2.17
C GLY A 142 -22.13 -4.53 -2.21
N ARG A 143 -21.07 -3.70 -2.04
CA ARG A 143 -21.16 -2.24 -2.05
C ARG A 143 -21.21 -1.67 -3.45
N ARG A 144 -21.92 -0.56 -3.62
CA ARG A 144 -21.86 0.27 -4.82
C ARG A 144 -20.49 0.96 -4.87
N ILE A 145 -19.79 0.83 -5.99
CA ILE A 145 -18.49 1.49 -6.21
C ILE A 145 -18.69 2.64 -7.20
N VAL A 146 -18.22 3.81 -6.81
CA VAL A 146 -18.11 4.99 -7.66
C VAL A 146 -16.65 5.11 -8.08
N HIS A 147 -16.39 5.06 -9.38
CA HIS A 147 -15.04 5.21 -9.93
C HIS A 147 -14.81 6.67 -10.30
N LEU A 148 -13.76 7.27 -9.73
CA LEU A 148 -13.27 8.59 -10.13
C LEU A 148 -12.07 8.41 -11.04
N ALA A 149 -12.23 8.76 -12.30
CA ALA A 149 -11.15 8.70 -13.28
C ALA A 149 -10.10 9.77 -12.99
N SER A 150 -8.82 9.41 -13.12
CA SER A 150 -7.71 10.34 -13.11
C SER A 150 -6.69 10.02 -14.21
N GLY A 151 -5.84 10.96 -14.54
CA GLY A 151 -4.90 10.83 -15.66
C GLY A 151 -3.70 11.75 -15.58
N ILE A 152 -3.04 11.94 -16.70
CA ILE A 152 -1.85 12.80 -16.79
C ILE A 152 -2.17 14.24 -16.47
N GLU A 153 -3.35 14.72 -16.85
CA GLU A 153 -3.78 16.11 -16.71
C GLU A 153 -3.90 16.57 -15.26
N ASP A 154 -4.29 15.66 -14.36
CA ASP A 154 -4.37 15.93 -12.91
C ASP A 154 -3.21 15.31 -12.13
N GLY A 155 -2.22 14.73 -12.84
CA GLY A 155 -1.08 14.03 -12.23
C GLY A 155 -1.48 12.78 -11.45
N PHE A 156 -2.62 12.17 -11.77
CA PHE A 156 -3.23 11.05 -11.03
C PHE A 156 -3.62 11.40 -9.58
N LEU A 157 -3.88 12.67 -9.31
CA LEU A 157 -4.24 13.24 -8.02
C LEU A 157 -5.45 14.16 -8.16
N PRO A 158 -6.64 13.63 -8.49
CA PRO A 158 -7.82 14.43 -8.79
C PRO A 158 -8.31 15.18 -7.55
N ALA A 159 -8.88 16.35 -7.76
CA ALA A 159 -9.63 17.06 -6.73
C ALA A 159 -11.02 16.42 -6.53
N PRO A 160 -11.63 16.58 -5.35
CA PRO A 160 -13.00 16.10 -5.12
C PRO A 160 -14.00 16.92 -5.97
N ASP A 161 -14.85 16.21 -6.74
CA ASP A 161 -15.97 16.83 -7.44
C ASP A 161 -17.14 17.04 -6.47
N PRO A 162 -17.75 18.24 -6.44
CA PRO A 162 -18.96 18.48 -5.65
C PRO A 162 -20.16 17.57 -5.97
N LYS A 163 -20.18 16.91 -7.10
CA LYS A 163 -21.24 16.00 -7.54
C LYS A 163 -21.04 14.55 -7.12
N LEU A 164 -19.89 14.22 -6.54
CA LEU A 164 -19.62 12.86 -6.09
C LEU A 164 -20.58 12.45 -4.97
N GLU A 165 -21.16 11.28 -5.10
CA GLU A 165 -22.05 10.67 -4.13
C GLU A 165 -21.41 9.39 -3.59
N ALA A 166 -20.63 9.55 -2.52
CA ALA A 166 -19.97 8.46 -1.82
C ALA A 166 -19.78 8.81 -0.34
N GLU A 167 -19.91 7.82 0.51
CA GLU A 167 -19.72 7.94 1.96
C GLU A 167 -18.36 7.42 2.42
N LEU A 168 -17.75 6.53 1.62
CA LEU A 168 -16.46 5.92 1.91
C LEU A 168 -15.48 6.24 0.76
N ILE A 169 -14.30 6.75 1.07
CA ILE A 169 -13.35 7.21 0.07
C ILE A 169 -12.00 6.56 0.30
N TYR A 170 -11.46 5.84 -0.70
CA TYR A 170 -10.08 5.37 -0.64
C TYR A 170 -9.13 6.41 -1.23
N ILE A 171 -8.13 6.80 -0.42
CA ILE A 171 -6.99 7.61 -0.85
C ILE A 171 -5.72 6.88 -0.46
N CYS A 172 -4.87 6.58 -1.45
CA CYS A 172 -3.54 6.01 -1.22
C CYS A 172 -2.48 7.06 -1.55
N SER A 173 -1.65 7.40 -0.57
CA SER A 173 -0.57 8.39 -0.75
C SER A 173 0.64 8.03 0.11
N PRO A 174 1.78 7.73 -0.56
CA PRO A 174 2.04 7.57 -2.00
C PRO A 174 1.18 6.51 -2.68
N ASN A 175 0.74 6.77 -3.91
CA ASN A 175 -0.23 5.90 -4.58
C ASN A 175 0.41 4.65 -5.20
N ASN A 176 -0.26 3.53 -5.07
CA ASN A 176 -0.08 2.34 -5.89
C ASN A 176 -1.26 2.26 -6.89
N PRO A 177 -1.01 2.37 -8.22
CA PRO A 177 0.25 2.09 -8.92
C PRO A 177 1.10 3.30 -9.31
N THR A 178 0.60 4.53 -9.24
CA THR A 178 1.16 5.68 -9.94
C THR A 178 2.42 6.27 -9.30
N GLY A 179 2.66 5.98 -8.03
CA GLY A 179 3.72 6.61 -7.24
C GLY A 179 3.51 8.11 -6.99
N ALA A 180 2.35 8.65 -7.37
CA ALA A 180 1.99 10.04 -7.11
C ALA A 180 1.70 10.26 -5.61
N VAL A 181 2.00 11.45 -5.11
CA VAL A 181 1.82 11.83 -3.70
C VAL A 181 1.03 13.11 -3.61
N PHE A 182 -0.07 13.09 -2.86
CA PHE A 182 -0.89 14.27 -2.62
C PHE A 182 -0.10 15.33 -1.84
N SER A 183 -0.12 16.58 -2.33
CA SER A 183 0.32 17.73 -1.55
C SER A 183 -0.64 18.02 -0.39
N ARG A 184 -0.17 18.79 0.60
CA ARG A 184 -1.02 19.22 1.73
C ARG A 184 -2.31 19.90 1.27
N LEU A 185 -2.23 20.76 0.26
CA LEU A 185 -3.39 21.49 -0.26
C LEU A 185 -4.40 20.56 -0.95
N GLN A 186 -3.92 19.62 -1.77
CA GLN A 186 -4.78 18.66 -2.45
C GLN A 186 -5.45 17.72 -1.44
N LEU A 187 -4.70 17.20 -0.45
CA LEU A 187 -5.25 16.32 0.56
C LEU A 187 -6.23 17.06 1.49
N GLN A 188 -5.95 18.34 1.83
CA GLN A 188 -6.87 19.18 2.60
C GLN A 188 -8.23 19.34 1.90
N SER A 189 -8.24 19.48 0.57
CA SER A 189 -9.50 19.58 -0.17
C SER A 189 -10.38 18.34 -0.03
N TRP A 190 -9.78 17.15 0.08
CA TRP A 190 -10.48 15.89 0.36
C TRP A 190 -10.98 15.81 1.80
N VAL A 191 -10.19 16.27 2.77
CA VAL A 191 -10.59 16.36 4.19
C VAL A 191 -11.79 17.30 4.35
N ASP A 192 -11.73 18.48 3.73
CA ASP A 192 -12.81 19.47 3.77
C ASP A 192 -14.09 18.92 3.10
N TRP A 193 -13.93 18.26 1.95
CA TRP A 193 -15.01 17.64 1.22
C TRP A 193 -15.68 16.52 2.05
N ALA A 194 -14.90 15.66 2.69
CA ALA A 194 -15.38 14.56 3.51
C ALA A 194 -16.14 15.07 4.74
N ASN A 195 -15.58 16.06 5.43
CA ASN A 195 -16.24 16.68 6.60
C ASN A 195 -17.56 17.35 6.21
N ALA A 196 -17.60 18.08 5.09
CA ALA A 196 -18.83 18.75 4.63
C ALA A 196 -19.98 17.78 4.30
N ARG A 197 -19.66 16.51 4.02
CA ARG A 197 -20.62 15.47 3.63
C ARG A 197 -20.84 14.39 4.66
N GLY A 198 -20.11 14.40 5.75
CA GLY A 198 -20.10 13.31 6.71
C GLY A 198 -19.48 12.01 6.17
N ALA A 199 -18.74 12.07 5.07
CA ALA A 199 -18.02 10.94 4.51
C ALA A 199 -16.79 10.55 5.36
N VAL A 200 -16.25 9.33 5.13
CA VAL A 200 -15.06 8.83 5.79
C VAL A 200 -13.98 8.48 4.76
N ILE A 201 -12.78 8.98 4.98
CA ILE A 201 -11.60 8.66 4.17
C ILE A 201 -10.89 7.45 4.79
N LEU A 202 -10.69 6.39 4.01
CA LEU A 202 -9.73 5.34 4.28
C LEU A 202 -8.42 5.72 3.61
N PHE A 203 -7.47 6.21 4.41
CA PHE A 203 -6.18 6.69 3.95
C PHE A 203 -5.16 5.56 4.04
N ASP A 204 -4.73 5.04 2.89
CA ASP A 204 -3.69 4.00 2.80
C ASP A 204 -2.31 4.67 2.74
N ALA A 205 -1.58 4.59 3.85
CA ALA A 205 -0.23 5.13 4.04
C ALA A 205 0.87 4.06 3.93
N ALA A 206 0.62 2.95 3.22
CA ALA A 206 1.54 1.81 3.17
C ALA A 206 2.94 2.15 2.60
N TYR A 207 3.10 3.30 1.97
CA TYR A 207 4.36 3.72 1.33
C TYR A 207 4.91 5.04 1.90
N GLU A 208 4.37 5.55 3.02
CA GLU A 208 4.73 6.85 3.60
C GLU A 208 6.24 7.00 3.86
N ALA A 209 6.92 5.91 4.26
CA ALA A 209 8.35 5.90 4.55
C ALA A 209 9.24 6.20 3.32
N PHE A 210 8.69 6.16 2.11
CA PHE A 210 9.41 6.49 0.87
C PHE A 210 9.38 7.99 0.55
N ILE A 211 8.57 8.79 1.22
CA ILE A 211 8.50 10.24 1.03
C ILE A 211 9.80 10.86 1.50
N GLU A 212 10.47 11.62 0.62
CA GLU A 212 11.69 12.38 0.93
C GLU A 212 11.43 13.88 1.02
N ASP A 213 10.39 14.33 0.35
CA ASP A 213 10.05 15.75 0.31
C ASP A 213 9.28 16.12 1.60
N GLU A 214 9.97 16.81 2.51
CA GLU A 214 9.43 17.21 3.80
C GLU A 214 8.19 18.14 3.70
N THR A 215 7.91 18.68 2.51
CA THR A 215 6.70 19.49 2.28
C THR A 215 5.44 18.65 2.09
N LEU A 216 5.61 17.36 1.78
CA LEU A 216 4.51 16.42 1.58
C LEU A 216 4.07 15.79 2.91
N PRO A 217 2.78 15.55 3.10
CA PRO A 217 2.30 14.90 4.32
C PRO A 217 2.62 13.40 4.28
N HIS A 218 3.10 12.86 5.40
CA HIS A 218 3.30 11.42 5.62
C HIS A 218 2.04 10.77 6.19
N SER A 219 1.22 11.55 6.89
CA SER A 219 -0.04 11.13 7.48
C SER A 219 -1.15 12.11 7.16
N ILE A 220 -2.36 11.59 6.97
CA ILE A 220 -3.55 12.45 6.80
C ILE A 220 -3.80 13.28 8.07
N PHE A 221 -3.38 12.80 9.23
CA PHE A 221 -3.57 13.49 10.51
C PHE A 221 -2.67 14.72 10.71
N GLU A 222 -1.75 14.98 9.78
CA GLU A 222 -1.06 16.28 9.70
C GLU A 222 -1.98 17.41 9.18
N LEU A 223 -3.18 17.06 8.68
CA LEU A 223 -4.12 18.00 8.10
C LEU A 223 -5.23 18.39 9.10
N PRO A 224 -5.55 19.68 9.24
CA PRO A 224 -6.66 20.14 10.07
C PRO A 224 -7.98 19.45 9.67
N GLY A 225 -8.73 18.97 10.66
CA GLY A 225 -10.03 18.34 10.45
C GLY A 225 -9.99 16.86 10.03
N ALA A 226 -8.81 16.27 9.79
CA ALA A 226 -8.71 14.87 9.40
C ALA A 226 -9.19 13.89 10.49
N ARG A 227 -8.98 14.23 11.76
CA ARG A 227 -9.40 13.39 12.90
C ARG A 227 -10.90 13.11 12.96
N THR A 228 -11.71 13.97 12.35
CA THR A 228 -13.18 13.83 12.33
C THR A 228 -13.71 13.14 11.08
N CYS A 229 -12.84 12.78 10.11
CA CYS A 229 -13.29 12.17 8.85
C CYS A 229 -12.35 11.11 8.27
N ALA A 230 -11.25 10.75 8.94
CA ALA A 230 -10.30 9.81 8.37
C ALA A 230 -9.95 8.65 9.31
N ILE A 231 -9.68 7.50 8.69
CA ILE A 231 -9.04 6.31 9.25
C ILE A 231 -7.78 6.09 8.43
N GLU A 232 -6.61 5.97 9.10
CA GLU A 232 -5.35 5.73 8.41
C GLU A 232 -4.91 4.29 8.58
N ILE A 233 -4.51 3.65 7.47
CA ILE A 233 -4.07 2.25 7.43
C ILE A 233 -2.60 2.22 7.03
N CYS A 234 -1.75 1.63 7.87
CA CYS A 234 -0.31 1.59 7.73
C CYS A 234 0.21 0.16 7.62
N SER A 235 1.34 0.00 6.93
CA SER A 235 1.94 -1.31 6.70
C SER A 235 3.44 -1.29 6.97
N LEU A 236 3.94 -2.22 7.76
CA LEU A 236 5.38 -2.46 7.88
C LEU A 236 5.92 -3.36 6.76
N SER A 237 5.06 -3.91 5.90
CA SER A 237 5.47 -4.78 4.80
C SER A 237 6.49 -4.11 3.89
N LYS A 238 6.25 -2.84 3.51
CA LYS A 238 7.11 -2.11 2.57
C LYS A 238 8.16 -1.26 3.27
N THR A 239 7.81 -0.72 4.42
CA THR A 239 8.69 0.12 5.25
C THR A 239 9.84 -0.67 5.84
N ALA A 240 9.56 -1.85 6.42
CA ALA A 240 10.52 -2.60 7.24
C ALA A 240 10.65 -4.09 6.85
N GLY A 241 10.14 -4.50 5.69
CA GLY A 241 10.32 -5.87 5.20
C GLY A 241 9.36 -6.91 5.79
N PHE A 242 8.27 -6.51 6.44
CA PHE A 242 7.33 -7.43 7.09
C PHE A 242 6.35 -8.11 6.12
N THR A 243 6.75 -8.35 4.88
CA THR A 243 5.92 -9.02 3.88
C THR A 243 5.61 -10.48 4.25
N GLY A 244 6.58 -11.18 4.86
CA GLY A 244 6.43 -12.57 5.32
C GLY A 244 6.05 -12.70 6.79
N THR A 245 6.45 -11.77 7.64
CA THR A 245 6.18 -11.79 9.09
C THR A 245 4.83 -11.18 9.47
N ARG A 246 4.23 -10.39 8.60
CA ARG A 246 2.87 -9.84 8.68
C ARG A 246 2.64 -8.92 9.87
N LEU A 247 2.80 -7.60 9.68
CA LEU A 247 2.32 -6.59 10.62
C LEU A 247 1.98 -5.28 9.91
N GLY A 248 0.87 -4.70 10.32
CA GLY A 248 0.42 -3.35 10.03
C GLY A 248 -0.27 -2.75 11.25
N TYR A 249 -0.78 -1.56 11.09
CA TYR A 249 -1.62 -0.94 12.11
C TYR A 249 -2.59 0.05 11.47
N THR A 250 -3.66 0.32 12.17
CA THR A 250 -4.70 1.28 11.79
C THR A 250 -4.82 2.34 12.86
N VAL A 251 -4.96 3.60 12.47
CA VAL A 251 -5.23 4.71 13.37
C VAL A 251 -6.68 5.15 13.19
N ILE A 252 -7.45 5.06 14.28
CA ILE A 252 -8.85 5.51 14.31
C ILE A 252 -9.01 6.51 15.45
N PRO A 253 -9.11 7.81 15.16
CA PRO A 253 -9.28 8.83 16.17
C PRO A 253 -10.58 8.69 16.97
N LYS A 254 -10.53 9.03 18.22
CA LYS A 254 -11.73 9.08 19.08
C LYS A 254 -12.72 10.18 18.68
N ASP A 255 -12.25 11.15 17.89
CA ASP A 255 -13.08 12.23 17.37
C ASP A 255 -13.94 11.81 16.17
N LEU A 256 -13.68 10.64 15.59
CA LEU A 256 -14.44 10.15 14.45
C LEU A 256 -15.75 9.50 14.92
N GLU A 257 -16.85 10.22 14.70
CA GLU A 257 -18.19 9.80 15.09
C GLU A 257 -19.20 10.07 13.97
N ARG A 258 -20.18 9.16 13.76
CA ARG A 258 -21.33 9.34 12.88
C ARG A 258 -22.58 8.77 13.54
N HIS A 259 -23.69 9.49 13.46
CA HIS A 259 -24.98 9.05 13.99
C HIS A 259 -24.94 8.65 15.48
N GLY A 260 -24.09 9.31 16.29
CA GLY A 260 -23.91 8.98 17.70
C GLY A 260 -23.09 7.70 17.95
N MET A 261 -22.45 7.14 16.93
CA MET A 261 -21.58 5.96 17.04
C MET A 261 -20.12 6.36 16.82
N ASN A 262 -19.28 6.03 17.78
CA ASN A 262 -17.85 6.31 17.72
C ASN A 262 -17.10 5.16 17.02
N PHE A 263 -16.39 5.45 15.95
CA PHE A 263 -15.70 4.44 15.13
C PHE A 263 -14.56 3.73 15.87
N ASN A 264 -13.84 4.42 16.76
CA ASN A 264 -12.81 3.80 17.60
C ASN A 264 -13.42 2.72 18.50
N GLY A 265 -14.52 3.03 19.21
CA GLY A 265 -15.23 2.07 20.05
C GLY A 265 -15.83 0.90 19.26
N MET A 266 -16.36 1.18 18.06
CA MET A 266 -16.82 0.11 17.15
C MET A 266 -15.66 -0.81 16.74
N TRP A 267 -14.50 -0.25 16.45
CA TRP A 267 -13.33 -1.05 16.06
C TRP A 267 -12.78 -1.89 17.20
N VAL A 268 -12.76 -1.36 18.45
CA VAL A 268 -12.46 -2.17 19.65
C VAL A 268 -13.41 -3.38 19.71
N SER A 269 -14.72 -3.17 19.52
CA SER A 269 -15.72 -4.25 19.54
C SER A 269 -15.50 -5.26 18.42
N ASN A 270 -15.13 -4.79 17.22
CA ASN A 270 -14.80 -5.66 16.09
C ASN A 270 -13.56 -6.53 16.41
N ARG A 271 -12.47 -5.93 16.89
CA ARG A 271 -11.23 -6.65 17.21
C ARG A 271 -11.44 -7.68 18.34
N THR A 272 -12.08 -7.31 19.42
CA THR A 272 -12.37 -8.25 20.53
C THR A 272 -13.28 -9.40 20.11
N THR A 273 -14.06 -9.24 19.04
CA THR A 273 -14.95 -10.28 18.52
C THR A 273 -14.25 -11.20 17.50
N LYS A 274 -13.38 -10.66 16.66
CA LYS A 274 -12.86 -11.36 15.48
C LYS A 274 -11.42 -11.86 15.60
N THR A 275 -10.62 -11.33 16.53
CA THR A 275 -9.21 -11.70 16.65
C THR A 275 -8.80 -11.92 18.10
N ASN A 276 -7.73 -12.68 18.28
CA ASN A 276 -7.04 -12.86 19.57
C ASN A 276 -5.70 -12.10 19.62
N GLY A 277 -5.58 -11.05 18.83
CA GLY A 277 -4.39 -10.21 18.75
C GLY A 277 -3.30 -10.79 17.82
N VAL A 278 -2.32 -9.94 17.51
CA VAL A 278 -1.14 -10.32 16.72
C VAL A 278 -0.09 -10.97 17.62
N SER A 279 0.69 -11.91 17.07
CA SER A 279 1.76 -12.61 17.79
C SER A 279 2.67 -11.67 18.58
N TYR A 280 2.95 -12.00 19.86
CA TYR A 280 3.90 -11.31 20.70
C TYR A 280 5.26 -11.12 20.01
N ILE A 281 5.81 -12.21 19.47
CA ILE A 281 7.12 -12.22 18.81
C ILE A 281 7.17 -11.19 17.70
N ILE A 282 6.13 -11.14 16.87
CA ILE A 282 6.06 -10.22 15.73
C ILE A 282 5.90 -8.77 16.22
N GLN A 283 5.11 -8.52 17.25
CA GLN A 283 4.95 -7.18 17.81
C GLN A 283 6.26 -6.67 18.46
N ARG A 284 7.07 -7.53 19.09
CA ARG A 284 8.39 -7.16 19.63
C ARG A 284 9.35 -6.79 18.50
N GLY A 285 9.38 -7.57 17.42
CA GLY A 285 10.14 -7.23 16.21
C GLY A 285 9.69 -5.89 15.62
N ALA A 286 8.38 -5.66 15.55
CA ALA A 286 7.81 -4.40 15.05
C ALA A 286 8.15 -3.19 15.94
N ALA A 287 8.21 -3.34 17.24
CA ALA A 287 8.62 -2.25 18.14
C ALA A 287 10.05 -1.78 17.86
N ALA A 288 10.95 -2.69 17.44
CA ALA A 288 12.31 -2.32 17.07
C ALA A 288 12.37 -1.42 15.81
N VAL A 289 11.36 -1.43 14.96
CA VAL A 289 11.23 -0.53 13.80
C VAL A 289 11.23 0.94 14.23
N PHE A 290 10.59 1.25 15.36
CA PHE A 290 10.41 2.61 15.89
C PHE A 290 11.54 3.06 16.82
N THR A 291 12.58 2.24 17.04
CA THR A 291 13.79 2.68 17.75
C THR A 291 14.69 3.51 16.84
N PRO A 292 15.56 4.40 17.41
CA PRO A 292 16.52 5.17 16.60
C PRO A 292 17.39 4.29 15.68
N GLU A 293 17.84 3.13 16.19
CA GLU A 293 18.66 2.19 15.42
C GLU A 293 17.84 1.50 14.31
N GLY A 294 16.62 1.05 14.61
CA GLY A 294 15.70 0.48 13.61
C GLY A 294 15.41 1.48 12.50
N GLN A 295 15.07 2.70 12.84
CA GLN A 295 14.81 3.78 11.88
C GLN A 295 16.03 4.08 10.99
N ARG A 296 17.26 4.07 11.56
CA ARG A 296 18.49 4.25 10.78
C ARG A 296 18.66 3.12 9.75
N GLN A 297 18.54 1.87 10.19
CA GLN A 297 18.72 0.69 9.33
C GLN A 297 17.63 0.59 8.24
N ILE A 298 16.39 0.97 8.54
CA ILE A 298 15.28 1.03 7.58
C ILE A 298 15.56 2.09 6.52
N ARG A 299 16.04 3.28 6.89
CA ARG A 299 16.43 4.30 5.89
C ARG A 299 17.54 3.80 4.96
N GLU A 300 18.49 3.03 5.45
CA GLU A 300 19.51 2.39 4.62
C GLU A 300 18.89 1.40 3.62
N THR A 301 17.97 0.57 4.06
CA THR A 301 17.24 -0.36 3.19
C THR A 301 16.41 0.40 2.13
N ILE A 302 15.65 1.42 2.53
CA ILE A 302 14.86 2.24 1.62
C ILE A 302 15.75 2.93 0.59
N SER A 303 16.97 3.35 0.97
CA SER A 303 17.91 3.98 0.04
C SER A 303 18.33 3.07 -1.12
N ILE A 304 18.36 1.75 -0.92
CA ILE A 304 18.61 0.76 -1.98
C ILE A 304 17.49 0.83 -3.01
N TYR A 305 16.23 0.82 -2.56
CA TYR A 305 15.07 0.89 -3.46
C TYR A 305 14.97 2.23 -4.20
N LYS A 306 15.36 3.33 -3.55
CA LYS A 306 15.43 4.64 -4.18
C LYS A 306 16.54 4.73 -5.25
N ASN A 307 17.68 4.09 -5.01
CA ASN A 307 18.72 3.96 -6.03
C ASN A 307 18.22 3.14 -7.23
N ASN A 308 17.47 2.07 -6.98
CA ASN A 308 16.81 1.30 -8.05
C ASN A 308 15.84 2.18 -8.85
N ALA A 309 15.05 3.01 -8.16
CA ALA A 309 14.15 3.96 -8.83
C ALA A 309 14.94 4.89 -9.77
N ARG A 310 16.04 5.49 -9.28
CA ARG A 310 16.88 6.38 -10.09
C ARG A 310 17.43 5.68 -11.33
N VAL A 311 17.92 4.44 -11.21
CA VAL A 311 18.41 3.65 -12.35
C VAL A 311 17.34 3.44 -13.42
N LEU A 312 16.10 3.12 -13.00
CA LEU A 312 14.98 2.92 -13.92
C LEU A 312 14.52 4.24 -14.56
N THR A 313 14.39 5.31 -13.76
CA THR A 313 13.95 6.62 -14.27
C THR A 313 14.97 7.23 -15.23
N GLU A 314 16.28 7.12 -14.97
CA GLU A 314 17.33 7.51 -15.91
C GLU A 314 17.25 6.73 -17.25
N ALA A 315 16.80 5.47 -17.20
CA ALA A 315 16.58 4.71 -18.43
C ALA A 315 15.36 5.22 -19.22
N LEU A 316 14.29 5.58 -18.53
CA LEU A 316 13.07 6.12 -19.15
C LEU A 316 13.32 7.52 -19.72
N ASP A 317 14.06 8.39 -19.00
CA ASP A 317 14.47 9.71 -19.46
C ASP A 317 15.28 9.63 -20.74
N ALA A 318 16.29 8.72 -20.78
CA ALA A 318 17.12 8.50 -21.97
C ALA A 318 16.33 7.98 -23.20
N LEU A 319 15.14 7.43 -22.97
CA LEU A 319 14.24 6.93 -24.02
C LEU A 319 13.11 7.90 -24.34
N GLY A 320 13.00 9.03 -23.63
CA GLY A 320 11.91 10.00 -23.78
C GLY A 320 10.53 9.45 -23.39
N ILE A 321 10.48 8.44 -22.51
CA ILE A 321 9.23 7.85 -22.05
C ILE A 321 8.68 8.66 -20.88
N TRP A 322 7.41 9.08 -21.00
CA TRP A 322 6.73 9.75 -19.91
C TRP A 322 6.48 8.80 -18.72
N TYR A 323 6.74 9.27 -17.52
CA TYR A 323 6.46 8.54 -16.28
C TYR A 323 6.16 9.49 -15.10
N THR A 324 5.61 8.92 -14.04
CA THR A 324 5.48 9.53 -12.70
C THR A 324 5.90 8.53 -11.63
N GLY A 325 6.10 9.01 -10.38
CA GLY A 325 6.59 8.18 -9.28
C GLY A 325 8.12 8.04 -9.24
N GLY A 326 8.62 7.08 -8.48
CA GLY A 326 10.05 6.76 -8.34
C GLY A 326 10.84 7.67 -7.40
N LYS A 327 10.34 8.86 -7.02
CA LYS A 327 11.01 9.78 -6.09
C LYS A 327 10.53 9.58 -4.65
N ASN A 328 9.24 9.73 -4.42
CA ASN A 328 8.60 9.62 -3.10
C ASN A 328 7.79 8.32 -2.95
N ALA A 329 8.04 7.33 -3.81
CA ALA A 329 7.32 6.06 -3.85
C ALA A 329 8.17 4.95 -4.47
N PRO A 330 7.93 3.68 -4.14
CA PRO A 330 8.64 2.54 -4.73
C PRO A 330 8.04 2.10 -6.08
N TYR A 331 7.18 2.90 -6.68
CA TYR A 331 6.56 2.61 -7.98
C TYR A 331 6.87 3.68 -8.99
N ILE A 332 7.06 3.23 -10.24
CA ILE A 332 7.20 4.05 -11.42
C ILE A 332 6.07 3.67 -12.36
N TRP A 333 5.25 4.65 -12.70
CA TRP A 333 4.12 4.53 -13.59
C TRP A 333 4.43 5.19 -14.91
N LEU A 334 4.61 4.41 -15.95
CA LEU A 334 5.04 4.91 -17.26
C LEU A 334 3.96 4.73 -18.32
N ARG A 335 3.96 5.57 -19.33
CA ARG A 335 3.12 5.42 -20.51
C ARG A 335 3.74 4.37 -21.43
N CYS A 336 2.92 3.42 -21.92
CA CYS A 336 3.38 2.42 -22.87
C CYS A 336 3.87 3.10 -24.15
N PRO A 337 5.09 2.76 -24.65
CA PRO A 337 5.66 3.37 -25.85
C PRO A 337 4.82 3.09 -27.10
N GLY A 338 4.84 4.02 -28.06
CA GLY A 338 4.19 3.83 -29.37
C GLY A 338 2.68 3.65 -29.35
N GLY A 339 2.00 3.98 -28.21
CA GLY A 339 0.56 3.79 -28.06
C GLY A 339 0.13 2.34 -27.88
N MET A 340 1.07 1.45 -27.53
CA MET A 340 0.77 0.05 -27.21
C MET A 340 -0.20 -0.07 -26.04
N GLY A 341 -1.03 -1.11 -26.08
CA GLY A 341 -1.81 -1.54 -24.92
C GLY A 341 -0.91 -2.10 -23.81
N SER A 342 -1.40 -2.08 -22.57
CA SER A 342 -0.61 -2.48 -21.39
C SER A 342 -0.18 -3.95 -21.43
N TRP A 343 -1.02 -4.85 -21.92
CA TRP A 343 -0.68 -6.27 -22.10
C TRP A 343 0.21 -6.53 -23.31
N GLU A 344 0.07 -5.77 -24.38
CA GLU A 344 0.97 -5.83 -25.54
C GLU A 344 2.39 -5.47 -25.13
N PHE A 345 2.53 -4.39 -24.35
CA PHE A 345 3.83 -3.98 -23.81
C PHE A 345 4.40 -5.03 -22.84
N PHE A 346 3.56 -5.65 -22.00
CA PHE A 346 3.97 -6.77 -21.14
C PHE A 346 4.55 -7.93 -21.96
N ASP A 347 3.84 -8.37 -23.01
CA ASP A 347 4.28 -9.49 -23.82
C ASP A 347 5.58 -9.16 -24.55
N ARG A 348 5.73 -7.94 -25.05
CA ARG A 348 6.96 -7.46 -25.67
C ARG A 348 8.15 -7.49 -24.67
N LEU A 349 7.98 -6.96 -23.48
CA LEU A 349 9.03 -6.99 -22.46
C LEU A 349 9.43 -8.41 -22.06
N LEU A 350 8.45 -9.29 -21.87
CA LEU A 350 8.67 -10.68 -21.48
C LEU A 350 9.45 -11.46 -22.56
N HIS A 351 9.00 -11.37 -23.81
CA HIS A 351 9.53 -12.20 -24.89
C HIS A 351 10.85 -11.67 -25.45
N GLU A 352 11.02 -10.35 -25.59
CA GLU A 352 12.20 -9.77 -26.23
C GLU A 352 13.35 -9.53 -25.25
N ILE A 353 13.05 -9.13 -23.99
CA ILE A 353 14.08 -8.75 -23.03
C ILE A 353 13.99 -9.41 -21.64
N GLN A 354 13.05 -10.32 -21.43
CA GLN A 354 12.86 -11.06 -20.18
C GLN A 354 12.59 -10.16 -18.96
N VAL A 355 12.01 -8.99 -19.15
CA VAL A 355 11.61 -8.08 -18.07
C VAL A 355 10.12 -8.25 -17.80
N VAL A 356 9.76 -8.37 -16.54
CA VAL A 356 8.38 -8.54 -16.07
C VAL A 356 7.98 -7.34 -15.22
N GLY A 357 7.02 -6.56 -15.69
CA GLY A 357 6.38 -5.49 -14.92
C GLY A 357 4.89 -5.78 -14.73
N THR A 358 4.09 -4.76 -14.46
CA THR A 358 2.65 -4.94 -14.22
C THR A 358 1.84 -4.11 -15.21
N PRO A 359 0.99 -4.75 -16.06
CA PRO A 359 0.10 -4.03 -16.98
C PRO A 359 -0.87 -3.11 -16.25
N GLY A 360 -1.05 -1.92 -16.77
CA GLY A 360 -1.85 -0.90 -16.13
C GLY A 360 -3.35 -1.19 -16.12
N GLU A 361 -3.88 -1.90 -17.11
CA GLU A 361 -5.29 -2.35 -17.16
C GLU A 361 -5.74 -3.00 -15.84
N GLY A 362 -4.83 -3.70 -15.15
CA GLY A 362 -5.16 -4.38 -13.91
C GLY A 362 -5.39 -3.46 -12.69
N PHE A 363 -5.17 -2.17 -12.84
CA PHE A 363 -5.44 -1.16 -11.81
C PHE A 363 -6.69 -0.32 -12.10
N GLY A 364 -7.53 -0.75 -13.04
CA GLY A 364 -8.73 -0.07 -13.47
C GLY A 364 -8.66 0.43 -14.91
N ALA A 365 -9.78 0.92 -15.43
CA ALA A 365 -9.90 1.35 -16.83
C ALA A 365 -8.93 2.49 -17.18
N CYS A 366 -8.67 3.41 -16.24
CA CYS A 366 -7.72 4.51 -16.40
C CYS A 366 -6.25 4.06 -16.46
N GLY A 367 -5.98 2.78 -16.16
CA GLY A 367 -4.64 2.20 -16.25
C GLY A 367 -4.27 1.69 -17.64
N GLU A 368 -5.21 1.57 -18.58
CA GLU A 368 -4.89 1.09 -19.92
C GLU A 368 -3.98 2.07 -20.68
N GLY A 369 -3.00 1.53 -21.41
CA GLY A 369 -1.93 2.30 -22.04
C GLY A 369 -0.81 2.74 -21.09
N PHE A 370 -0.86 2.30 -19.83
CA PHE A 370 0.18 2.53 -18.84
C PHE A 370 0.76 1.21 -18.31
N PHE A 371 1.89 1.33 -17.62
CA PHE A 371 2.61 0.19 -17.07
C PHE A 371 3.31 0.53 -15.76
N ARG A 372 3.31 -0.38 -14.79
CA ARG A 372 3.98 -0.15 -13.51
C ARG A 372 5.28 -0.96 -13.41
N PHE A 373 6.38 -0.27 -13.08
CA PHE A 373 7.56 -0.90 -12.50
C PHE A 373 7.58 -0.69 -10.98
N SER A 374 8.13 -1.69 -10.28
CA SER A 374 8.44 -1.64 -8.86
C SER A 374 9.96 -1.54 -8.69
N THR A 375 10.39 -0.90 -7.63
CA THR A 375 11.83 -0.70 -7.33
C THR A 375 12.36 -1.69 -6.30
N PHE A 376 11.57 -2.66 -5.90
CA PHE A 376 11.89 -3.64 -4.85
C PHE A 376 12.85 -4.76 -5.29
N GLY A 377 13.27 -4.82 -6.54
CA GLY A 377 14.27 -5.77 -7.02
C GLY A 377 15.66 -5.59 -6.40
N SER A 378 16.57 -6.55 -6.65
CA SER A 378 17.98 -6.33 -6.31
C SER A 378 18.57 -5.23 -7.20
N PRO A 379 19.65 -4.52 -6.74
CA PRO A 379 20.33 -3.52 -7.53
C PRO A 379 20.86 -4.08 -8.88
N GLU A 380 21.38 -5.31 -8.86
CA GLU A 380 21.97 -5.97 -10.03
C GLU A 380 20.88 -6.28 -11.08
N GLU A 381 19.75 -6.87 -10.64
CA GLU A 381 18.64 -7.17 -11.54
C GLU A 381 18.00 -5.91 -12.10
N THR A 382 17.88 -4.87 -11.27
CA THR A 382 17.34 -3.57 -11.68
C THR A 382 18.23 -2.90 -12.73
N MET A 383 19.52 -2.92 -12.54
CA MET A 383 20.50 -2.38 -13.51
C MET A 383 20.42 -3.12 -14.84
N GLU A 384 20.37 -4.46 -14.81
CA GLU A 384 20.28 -5.24 -16.06
C GLU A 384 18.93 -5.04 -16.75
N ALA A 385 17.80 -4.98 -16.01
CA ALA A 385 16.50 -4.65 -16.56
C ALA A 385 16.51 -3.28 -17.27
N ALA A 386 17.09 -2.26 -16.63
CA ALA A 386 17.24 -0.92 -17.22
C ALA A 386 18.10 -0.93 -18.50
N ASN A 387 19.20 -1.69 -18.51
CA ASN A 387 20.05 -1.81 -19.69
C ASN A 387 19.35 -2.52 -20.84
N ARG A 388 18.57 -3.56 -20.56
CA ARG A 388 17.74 -4.27 -21.55
C ARG A 388 16.67 -3.38 -22.12
N LEU A 389 16.01 -2.59 -21.27
CA LEU A 389 14.97 -1.64 -21.70
C LEU A 389 15.55 -0.59 -22.67
N ARG A 390 16.75 -0.03 -22.36
CA ARG A 390 17.44 0.91 -23.24
C ARG A 390 17.76 0.31 -24.62
N ARG A 391 18.13 -0.98 -24.68
CA ARG A 391 18.43 -1.67 -25.93
C ARG A 391 17.16 -1.93 -26.78
N LEU A 392 16.11 -2.39 -26.12
CA LEU A 392 14.83 -2.71 -26.79
C LEU A 392 14.24 -1.50 -27.51
N LEU A 393 14.18 -0.36 -26.83
CA LEU A 393 13.45 0.82 -27.32
C LEU A 393 14.31 1.79 -28.15
N LYS A 394 15.66 1.56 -28.26
CA LYS A 394 16.51 2.27 -29.21
C LYS A 394 16.47 1.65 -30.61
N ASN A 395 16.13 0.36 -30.72
CA ASN A 395 16.19 -0.40 -31.96
C ASN A 395 14.80 -0.62 -32.59
N GLY A 396 13.75 -0.12 -32.03
CA GLY A 396 12.37 -0.15 -32.51
C GLY A 396 11.76 1.23 -32.65
#